data_dc2d219f7ae9ea105610eb73f89b0d08
#
_entry.id   dc2d219f7ae9ea105610eb73f89b0d08
#
_cell.length_a   1.000
_cell.length_b   1.000
_cell.length_c   1.000
_cell.angle_alpha   90.00
_cell.angle_beta   90.00
_cell.angle_gamma   90.00
#
_symmetry.space_group_name_H-M   'P 1'
#
loop_
_entity.id
_entity.type
_entity.pdbx_description
1 polymer ?
#
loop_
_entity_poly.entity_id
_entity_poly.type
_entity_poly.pdbx_seq_one_letter_code
_entity_poly.pdbx_strand_id
1 'polypeptide(L)'
;MRAAADSSTANRHGSLWCGAGAVSAVATARRTIRAFTAEPVDVEAIRKAIATALTAPAPHHSQPWRFVILESAAARTGLLDAMREAWIADLRRDGFTEEQIAGGLRRGEPLRQAPLIVVPCLVADAAHEYPDERRSAAEQAMFTVSMGAAVQNLLIALAVEGLGSAWISSTLFCQEVAARALDLPDGWRPIGSVAVGHPAEPAPDRPPRDPADFLLER
;
A
#
# COMPACT_ATOMS: atom_id res chain seq x y z
N MET A 1 -44.52 -30.35 40.86
CA MET A 1 -44.20 -30.17 39.44
C MET A 1 -43.58 -28.76 39.29
N ARG A 2 -42.27 -28.67 39.18
CA ARG A 2 -41.54 -27.43 38.88
C ARG A 2 -40.97 -27.58 37.49
N ALA A 3 -41.35 -26.71 36.58
CA ALA A 3 -40.86 -26.66 35.22
C ALA A 3 -39.39 -26.20 35.23
N ALA A 4 -38.53 -26.94 34.56
CA ALA A 4 -37.15 -26.58 34.30
C ALA A 4 -37.11 -25.46 33.27
N ALA A 5 -36.43 -24.34 33.61
CA ALA A 5 -36.14 -23.29 32.67
C ALA A 5 -34.97 -23.73 31.79
N ASP A 6 -35.22 -23.80 30.50
CA ASP A 6 -34.25 -24.07 29.44
C ASP A 6 -33.37 -22.84 29.26
N SER A 7 -32.12 -22.93 29.69
CA SER A 7 -31.10 -21.87 29.51
C SER A 7 -30.26 -22.14 28.26
N SER A 8 -30.89 -22.08 27.08
CA SER A 8 -30.20 -22.06 25.80
C SER A 8 -29.89 -20.60 25.38
N THR A 9 -28.96 -19.96 26.06
CA THR A 9 -28.26 -18.80 25.47
C THR A 9 -27.22 -19.30 24.51
N ALA A 10 -27.65 -19.58 23.27
CA ALA A 10 -26.78 -19.88 22.18
C ALA A 10 -25.79 -18.73 22.01
N ASN A 11 -24.52 -19.06 22.19
CA ASN A 11 -23.34 -18.24 21.95
C ASN A 11 -23.38 -17.68 20.51
N ARG A 12 -23.84 -16.43 20.33
CA ARG A 12 -23.94 -15.74 19.04
C ARG A 12 -22.60 -15.17 18.56
N HIS A 13 -21.51 -15.62 19.10
CA HIS A 13 -20.16 -15.39 18.55
C HIS A 13 -19.70 -16.64 17.80
N GLY A 14 -20.50 -17.06 16.81
CA GLY A 14 -20.01 -17.99 15.80
C GLY A 14 -18.72 -17.43 15.25
N SER A 15 -17.63 -18.20 15.33
CA SER A 15 -16.26 -17.79 15.02
C SER A 15 -16.20 -17.08 13.67
N LEU A 16 -16.13 -15.74 13.70
CA LEU A 16 -15.77 -14.89 12.55
C LEU A 16 -14.32 -15.12 12.09
N TRP A 17 -13.61 -16.00 12.75
CA TRP A 17 -12.23 -16.36 12.44
C TRP A 17 -12.24 -17.55 11.47
N CYS A 18 -12.34 -17.28 10.17
CA CYS A 18 -11.93 -18.24 9.15
C CYS A 18 -10.61 -18.87 9.56
N GLY A 19 -10.55 -20.20 9.54
CA GLY A 19 -9.50 -21.04 10.13
C GLY A 19 -8.15 -20.36 10.25
N ALA A 20 -7.57 -20.37 11.44
CA ALA A 20 -6.36 -19.64 11.84
C ALA A 20 -5.17 -19.75 10.86
N GLY A 21 -5.20 -20.70 9.92
CA GLY A 21 -4.19 -20.87 8.87
C GLY A 21 -4.37 -20.02 7.61
N ALA A 22 -5.59 -19.56 7.28
CA ALA A 22 -5.84 -18.96 5.97
C ALA A 22 -5.18 -17.56 5.81
N VAL A 23 -5.35 -16.68 6.78
CA VAL A 23 -4.74 -15.34 6.76
C VAL A 23 -3.22 -15.43 6.81
N SER A 24 -2.67 -16.31 7.65
CA SER A 24 -1.24 -16.57 7.74
C SER A 24 -0.68 -17.11 6.42
N ALA A 25 -1.39 -18.03 5.77
CA ALA A 25 -0.97 -18.60 4.50
C ALA A 25 -0.88 -17.53 3.39
N VAL A 26 -1.89 -16.67 3.25
CA VAL A 26 -1.88 -15.58 2.27
C VAL A 26 -0.79 -14.56 2.57
N ALA A 27 -0.65 -14.14 3.83
CA ALA A 27 0.39 -13.19 4.23
C ALA A 27 1.80 -13.75 3.96
N THR A 28 2.00 -15.04 4.20
CA THR A 28 3.26 -15.74 3.93
C THR A 28 3.50 -15.94 2.44
N ALA A 29 2.48 -16.25 1.66
CA ALA A 29 2.58 -16.46 0.21
C ALA A 29 2.76 -15.16 -0.58
N ARG A 30 2.25 -14.02 -0.08
CA ARG A 30 2.38 -12.74 -0.76
C ARG A 30 3.86 -12.38 -0.99
N ARG A 31 4.18 -11.99 -2.19
CA ARG A 31 5.51 -11.53 -2.61
C ARG A 31 5.41 -10.19 -3.32
N THR A 32 6.53 -9.49 -3.40
CA THR A 32 6.65 -8.32 -4.27
C THR A 32 6.88 -8.79 -5.70
N ILE A 33 5.89 -8.56 -6.55
CA ILE A 33 5.91 -8.90 -7.97
C ILE A 33 6.18 -7.64 -8.78
N ARG A 34 7.15 -7.68 -9.67
CA ARG A 34 7.54 -6.56 -10.51
C ARG A 34 7.47 -6.85 -12.01
N ALA A 35 7.27 -8.12 -12.38
CA ALA A 35 7.06 -8.54 -13.76
C ALA A 35 5.58 -8.94 -13.92
N PHE A 36 4.89 -8.29 -14.86
CA PHE A 36 3.47 -8.47 -15.10
C PHE A 36 3.23 -8.86 -16.55
N THR A 37 2.16 -9.61 -16.79
CA THR A 37 1.65 -9.84 -18.14
C THR A 37 0.96 -8.58 -18.66
N ALA A 38 0.67 -8.54 -19.96
CA ALA A 38 -0.11 -7.46 -20.57
C ALA A 38 -1.64 -7.62 -20.33
N GLU A 39 -2.06 -8.65 -19.60
CA GLU A 39 -3.47 -8.90 -19.32
C GLU A 39 -4.06 -7.76 -18.50
N PRO A 40 -5.23 -7.23 -18.89
CA PRO A 40 -5.91 -6.18 -18.15
C PRO A 40 -6.31 -6.66 -16.76
N VAL A 41 -6.22 -5.76 -15.78
CA VAL A 41 -6.68 -6.00 -14.41
C VAL A 41 -8.14 -5.58 -14.29
N ASP A 42 -8.96 -6.44 -13.71
CA ASP A 42 -10.34 -6.09 -13.35
C ASP A 42 -10.35 -5.04 -12.24
N VAL A 43 -10.86 -3.86 -12.55
CA VAL A 43 -10.95 -2.74 -11.60
C VAL A 43 -11.86 -3.07 -10.41
N GLU A 44 -12.82 -3.95 -10.60
CA GLU A 44 -13.68 -4.38 -9.48
C GLU A 44 -12.90 -5.19 -8.45
N ALA A 45 -11.93 -6.03 -8.87
CA ALA A 45 -10.99 -6.69 -7.96
C ALA A 45 -10.17 -5.66 -7.16
N ILE A 46 -9.74 -4.56 -7.79
CA ILE A 46 -9.05 -3.47 -7.09
C ILE A 46 -9.95 -2.79 -6.06
N ARG A 47 -11.21 -2.51 -6.40
CA ARG A 47 -12.19 -1.92 -5.46
C ARG A 47 -12.43 -2.80 -4.25
N LYS A 48 -12.56 -4.12 -4.44
CA LYS A 48 -12.65 -5.10 -3.34
C LYS A 48 -11.40 -5.09 -2.46
N ALA A 49 -10.22 -5.06 -3.07
CA ALA A 49 -8.97 -4.99 -2.32
C ALA A 49 -8.85 -3.67 -1.54
N ILE A 50 -9.27 -2.53 -2.10
CA ILE A 50 -9.36 -1.26 -1.39
C ILE A 50 -10.35 -1.35 -0.23
N ALA A 51 -11.53 -1.96 -0.41
CA ALA A 51 -12.48 -2.15 0.68
C ALA A 51 -11.86 -2.90 1.87
N THR A 52 -11.02 -3.89 1.60
CA THR A 52 -10.22 -4.57 2.65
C THR A 52 -9.18 -3.62 3.27
N ALA A 53 -8.52 -2.78 2.47
CA ALA A 53 -7.57 -1.79 2.99
C ALA A 53 -8.22 -0.83 3.99
N LEU A 54 -9.48 -0.43 3.77
CA LEU A 54 -10.23 0.48 4.64
C LEU A 54 -10.53 -0.10 6.04
N THR A 55 -10.29 -1.39 6.28
CA THR A 55 -10.43 -2.01 7.61
C THR A 55 -9.21 -1.82 8.51
N ALA A 56 -8.17 -1.15 8.03
CA ALA A 56 -6.98 -0.87 8.82
C ALA A 56 -7.31 0.00 10.06
N PRO A 57 -6.55 -0.12 11.16
CA PRO A 57 -6.73 0.75 12.31
C PRO A 57 -6.33 2.19 11.97
N ALA A 58 -7.11 3.16 12.45
CA ALA A 58 -6.87 4.57 12.23
C ALA A 58 -6.90 5.35 13.54
N PRO A 59 -6.00 6.32 13.75
CA PRO A 59 -6.07 7.20 14.89
C PRO A 59 -7.38 7.98 14.87
N HIS A 60 -8.01 8.18 16.02
CA HIS A 60 -9.24 8.94 16.18
C HIS A 60 -10.41 8.48 15.28
N HIS A 61 -10.40 7.23 14.79
CA HIS A 61 -11.35 6.73 13.77
C HIS A 61 -11.42 7.59 12.50
N SER A 62 -10.35 8.30 12.15
CA SER A 62 -10.29 9.31 11.10
C SER A 62 -10.33 8.75 9.68
N GLN A 63 -9.93 7.49 9.48
CA GLN A 63 -9.83 6.86 8.15
C GLN A 63 -9.05 7.76 7.14
N PRO A 64 -7.75 8.03 7.39
CA PRO A 64 -6.99 9.08 6.72
C PRO A 64 -6.47 8.67 5.34
N TRP A 65 -7.08 7.72 4.70
CA TRP A 65 -6.65 7.15 3.43
C TRP A 65 -7.58 7.52 2.29
N ARG A 66 -6.96 7.79 1.15
CA ARG A 66 -7.58 7.86 -0.17
C ARG A 66 -6.76 7.03 -1.13
N PHE A 67 -7.37 6.56 -2.19
CA PHE A 67 -6.71 5.77 -3.21
C PHE A 67 -7.06 6.30 -4.59
N VAL A 68 -6.06 6.50 -5.43
CA VAL A 68 -6.23 6.88 -6.83
C VAL A 68 -5.90 5.68 -7.70
N ILE A 69 -6.80 5.28 -8.58
CA ILE A 69 -6.61 4.16 -9.50
C ILE A 69 -6.25 4.71 -10.87
N LEU A 70 -5.08 4.37 -11.37
CA LEU A 70 -4.59 4.79 -12.67
C LEU A 70 -4.76 3.63 -13.69
N GLU A 71 -5.90 3.61 -14.35
CA GLU A 71 -6.25 2.60 -15.35
C GLU A 71 -5.66 2.94 -16.73
N SER A 72 -5.69 4.23 -17.11
CA SER A 72 -5.23 4.63 -18.44
C SER A 72 -3.70 4.66 -18.52
N ALA A 73 -3.17 4.23 -19.66
CA ALA A 73 -1.74 4.32 -19.92
C ALA A 73 -1.23 5.77 -19.83
N ALA A 74 -2.03 6.73 -20.28
CA ALA A 74 -1.68 8.16 -20.23
C ALA A 74 -1.51 8.65 -18.78
N ALA A 75 -2.42 8.30 -17.87
CA ALA A 75 -2.32 8.70 -16.46
C ALA A 75 -1.10 8.06 -15.78
N ARG A 76 -0.83 6.76 -16.04
CA ARG A 76 0.35 6.08 -15.51
C ARG A 76 1.65 6.71 -16.03
N THR A 77 1.73 6.93 -17.34
CA THR A 77 2.91 7.54 -17.98
C THR A 77 3.13 8.96 -17.46
N GLY A 78 2.09 9.77 -17.37
CA GLY A 78 2.18 11.15 -16.86
C GLY A 78 2.76 11.23 -15.45
N LEU A 79 2.26 10.38 -14.54
CA LEU A 79 2.81 10.29 -13.17
C LEU A 79 4.29 9.86 -13.19
N LEU A 80 4.59 8.78 -13.90
CA LEU A 80 5.93 8.18 -13.88
C LEU A 80 6.98 9.07 -14.55
N ASP A 81 6.60 9.84 -15.58
CA ASP A 81 7.48 10.81 -16.23
C ASP A 81 7.75 12.00 -15.30
N ALA A 82 6.73 12.55 -14.67
CA ALA A 82 6.90 13.64 -13.71
C ALA A 82 7.81 13.23 -12.54
N MET A 83 7.61 12.04 -11.97
CA MET A 83 8.45 11.50 -10.91
C MET A 83 9.89 11.28 -11.38
N ARG A 84 10.08 10.78 -12.62
CA ARG A 84 11.39 10.58 -13.22
C ARG A 84 12.15 11.88 -13.38
N GLU A 85 11.50 12.92 -13.89
CA GLU A 85 12.11 14.25 -14.05
C GLU A 85 12.55 14.84 -12.72
N ALA A 86 11.71 14.75 -11.68
CA ALA A 86 12.05 15.20 -10.34
C ALA A 86 13.29 14.46 -9.80
N TRP A 87 13.32 13.14 -9.94
CA TRP A 87 14.44 12.33 -9.49
C TRP A 87 15.75 12.64 -10.25
N ILE A 88 15.69 12.84 -11.57
CA ILE A 88 16.85 13.25 -12.38
C ILE A 88 17.38 14.61 -11.90
N ALA A 89 16.48 15.55 -11.61
CA ALA A 89 16.88 16.87 -11.11
C ALA A 89 17.60 16.78 -9.76
N ASP A 90 17.13 15.91 -8.85
CA ASP A 90 17.76 15.66 -7.56
C ASP A 90 19.16 15.02 -7.74
N LEU A 91 19.26 13.97 -8.55
CA LEU A 91 20.55 13.31 -8.80
C LEU A 91 21.60 14.24 -9.43
N ARG A 92 21.17 15.13 -10.35
CA ARG A 92 22.06 16.15 -10.90
C ARG A 92 22.53 17.16 -9.86
N ARG A 93 21.64 17.54 -8.96
CA ARG A 93 21.98 18.44 -7.83
C ARG A 93 22.97 17.77 -6.88
N ASP A 94 22.86 16.45 -6.70
CA ASP A 94 23.77 15.64 -5.88
C ASP A 94 25.10 15.34 -6.57
N GLY A 95 25.29 15.77 -7.84
CA GLY A 95 26.54 15.63 -8.59
C GLY A 95 26.74 14.29 -9.31
N PHE A 96 25.64 13.50 -9.50
CA PHE A 96 25.72 12.27 -10.30
C PHE A 96 25.95 12.56 -11.78
N THR A 97 26.73 11.71 -12.43
CA THR A 97 26.96 11.79 -13.89
C THR A 97 25.74 11.27 -14.65
N GLU A 98 25.57 11.69 -15.92
CA GLU A 98 24.47 11.20 -16.76
C GLU A 98 24.49 9.68 -16.94
N GLU A 99 25.67 9.05 -16.94
CA GLU A 99 25.81 7.59 -17.02
C GLU A 99 25.26 6.90 -15.75
N GLN A 100 25.59 7.44 -14.58
CA GLN A 100 25.07 6.93 -13.30
C GLN A 100 23.55 7.11 -13.21
N ILE A 101 23.04 8.26 -13.66
CA ILE A 101 21.60 8.54 -13.73
C ILE A 101 20.90 7.53 -14.64
N ALA A 102 21.41 7.32 -15.86
CA ALA A 102 20.87 6.35 -16.80
C ALA A 102 20.87 4.92 -16.23
N GLY A 103 21.92 4.56 -15.49
CA GLY A 103 22.01 3.26 -14.78
C GLY A 103 20.90 3.09 -13.72
N GLY A 104 20.62 4.15 -12.97
CA GLY A 104 19.56 4.18 -11.96
C GLY A 104 18.15 4.07 -12.55
N LEU A 105 17.91 4.76 -13.66
CA LEU A 105 16.60 4.81 -14.34
C LEU A 105 16.10 3.44 -14.80
N ARG A 106 16.99 2.56 -15.23
CA ARG A 106 16.64 1.18 -15.66
C ARG A 106 15.93 0.37 -14.57
N ARG A 107 16.15 0.69 -13.31
CA ARG A 107 15.48 0.00 -12.17
C ARG A 107 13.99 0.35 -12.05
N GLY A 108 13.55 1.46 -12.62
CA GLY A 108 12.16 1.91 -12.63
C GLY A 108 11.30 1.33 -13.77
N GLU A 109 11.91 0.70 -14.78
CA GLU A 109 11.19 0.18 -15.93
C GLU A 109 10.08 -0.84 -15.61
N PRO A 110 10.26 -1.78 -14.65
CA PRO A 110 9.17 -2.71 -14.31
C PRO A 110 7.88 -2.02 -13.85
N LEU A 111 7.99 -0.85 -13.22
CA LEU A 111 6.81 -0.08 -12.81
C LEU A 111 6.03 0.47 -14.01
N ARG A 112 6.75 0.86 -15.08
CA ARG A 112 6.12 1.37 -16.31
C ARG A 112 5.33 0.30 -17.07
N GLN A 113 5.69 -0.96 -16.89
CA GLN A 113 5.02 -2.10 -17.51
C GLN A 113 3.79 -2.58 -16.75
N ALA A 114 3.55 -2.08 -15.53
CA ALA A 114 2.38 -2.46 -14.78
C ALA A 114 1.09 -2.04 -15.50
N PRO A 115 0.12 -2.94 -15.69
CA PRO A 115 -1.14 -2.61 -16.37
C PRO A 115 -2.01 -1.65 -15.57
N LEU A 116 -1.81 -1.57 -14.24
CA LEU A 116 -2.53 -0.69 -13.35
C LEU A 116 -1.63 -0.19 -12.21
N ILE A 117 -1.84 1.05 -11.77
CA ILE A 117 -1.19 1.61 -10.58
C ILE A 117 -2.27 2.11 -9.61
N VAL A 118 -2.14 1.77 -8.34
CA VAL A 118 -2.90 2.38 -7.24
C VAL A 118 -1.98 3.31 -6.47
N VAL A 119 -2.38 4.57 -6.31
CA VAL A 119 -1.63 5.56 -5.54
C VAL A 119 -2.34 5.78 -4.21
N PRO A 120 -1.78 5.27 -3.09
CA PRO A 120 -2.29 5.56 -1.76
C PRO A 120 -1.94 7.00 -1.36
N CYS A 121 -2.93 7.74 -0.91
CA CYS A 121 -2.81 9.13 -0.46
C CYS A 121 -3.23 9.27 0.99
N LEU A 122 -2.40 9.92 1.78
CA LEU A 122 -2.70 10.27 3.16
C LEU A 122 -3.43 11.62 3.20
N VAL A 123 -4.56 11.66 3.93
CA VAL A 123 -5.34 12.87 4.22
C VAL A 123 -5.43 12.99 5.74
N ALA A 124 -4.86 14.03 6.29
CA ALA A 124 -4.72 14.21 7.74
C ALA A 124 -5.63 15.31 8.30
N ASP A 125 -6.79 15.54 7.68
CA ASP A 125 -7.73 16.60 8.07
C ASP A 125 -8.28 16.44 9.50
N ALA A 126 -8.30 15.21 10.01
CA ALA A 126 -8.72 14.91 11.38
C ALA A 126 -7.56 14.82 12.37
N ALA A 127 -6.34 15.23 11.99
CA ALA A 127 -5.20 15.27 12.89
C ALA A 127 -5.37 16.38 13.91
N HIS A 128 -4.97 16.10 15.16
CA HIS A 128 -4.99 17.10 16.20
C HIS A 128 -3.84 18.09 16.01
N GLU A 129 -4.10 19.36 16.27
CA GLU A 129 -3.09 20.40 16.31
C GLU A 129 -2.44 20.47 17.70
N TYR A 130 -1.13 20.52 17.74
CA TYR A 130 -0.36 20.64 18.98
C TYR A 130 0.54 21.87 18.94
N PRO A 131 0.72 22.57 20.07
CA PRO A 131 1.56 23.77 20.13
C PRO A 131 3.07 23.49 20.05
N ASP A 132 3.49 22.21 20.18
CA ASP A 132 4.90 21.82 20.11
C ASP A 132 5.15 20.80 18.99
N GLU A 133 6.36 20.89 18.43
CA GLU A 133 6.82 20.08 17.31
C GLU A 133 6.84 18.57 17.65
N ARG A 134 7.21 18.20 18.88
CA ARG A 134 7.31 16.80 19.29
C ARG A 134 5.97 16.09 19.21
N ARG A 135 4.88 16.71 19.69
CA ARG A 135 3.54 16.11 19.62
C ARG A 135 3.00 16.16 18.19
N SER A 136 3.24 17.24 17.47
CA SER A 136 2.85 17.37 16.05
C SER A 136 3.52 16.28 15.19
N ALA A 137 4.81 16.02 15.39
CA ALA A 137 5.52 14.95 14.70
C ALA A 137 4.99 13.57 15.06
N ALA A 138 4.65 13.32 16.33
CA ALA A 138 4.06 12.05 16.77
C ALA A 138 2.68 11.82 16.13
N GLU A 139 1.85 12.85 16.05
CA GLU A 139 0.55 12.80 15.39
C GLU A 139 0.70 12.43 13.90
N GLN A 140 1.58 13.13 13.18
CA GLN A 140 1.85 12.82 11.78
C GLN A 140 2.39 11.39 11.58
N ALA A 141 3.23 10.92 12.50
CA ALA A 141 3.74 9.56 12.47
C ALA A 141 2.61 8.53 12.64
N MET A 142 1.66 8.73 13.57
CA MET A 142 0.50 7.86 13.76
C MET A 142 -0.32 7.71 12.48
N PHE A 143 -0.61 8.81 11.79
CA PHE A 143 -1.35 8.80 10.53
C PHE A 143 -0.59 8.05 9.44
N THR A 144 0.73 8.26 9.35
CA THR A 144 1.59 7.58 8.39
C THR A 144 1.66 6.07 8.65
N VAL A 145 1.79 5.65 9.92
CA VAL A 145 1.77 4.23 10.31
C VAL A 145 0.44 3.58 9.96
N SER A 146 -0.67 4.26 10.25
CA SER A 146 -2.02 3.80 9.90
C SER A 146 -2.17 3.59 8.39
N MET A 147 -1.67 4.53 7.58
CA MET A 147 -1.67 4.38 6.13
C MET A 147 -0.83 3.18 5.67
N GLY A 148 0.31 2.91 6.32
CA GLY A 148 1.12 1.71 6.06
C GLY A 148 0.34 0.42 6.32
N ALA A 149 -0.48 0.38 7.39
CA ALA A 149 -1.35 -0.74 7.69
C ALA A 149 -2.43 -0.93 6.59
N ALA A 150 -3.03 0.16 6.10
CA ALA A 150 -4.01 0.10 5.01
C ALA A 150 -3.36 -0.41 3.71
N VAL A 151 -2.16 0.04 3.38
CA VAL A 151 -1.42 -0.47 2.20
C VAL A 151 -1.09 -1.95 2.36
N GLN A 152 -0.67 -2.41 3.54
CA GLN A 152 -0.42 -3.84 3.77
C GLN A 152 -1.70 -4.67 3.58
N ASN A 153 -2.85 -4.20 4.07
CA ASN A 153 -4.13 -4.87 3.84
C ASN A 153 -4.47 -4.92 2.34
N LEU A 154 -4.24 -3.82 1.60
CA LEU A 154 -4.39 -3.78 0.14
C LEU A 154 -3.55 -4.85 -0.53
N LEU A 155 -2.26 -4.95 -0.19
CA LEU A 155 -1.34 -5.93 -0.82
C LEU A 155 -1.76 -7.37 -0.55
N ILE A 156 -2.27 -7.68 0.66
CA ILE A 156 -2.80 -9.00 1.00
C ILE A 156 -4.06 -9.29 0.19
N ALA A 157 -4.99 -8.34 0.12
CA ALA A 157 -6.24 -8.50 -0.61
C ALA A 157 -6.00 -8.70 -2.11
N LEU A 158 -5.06 -7.96 -2.71
CA LEU A 158 -4.65 -8.17 -4.11
C LEU A 158 -4.12 -9.59 -4.32
N ALA A 159 -3.34 -10.12 -3.38
CA ALA A 159 -2.84 -11.50 -3.47
C ALA A 159 -3.96 -12.54 -3.36
N VAL A 160 -5.02 -12.28 -2.57
CA VAL A 160 -6.23 -13.13 -2.51
C VAL A 160 -6.96 -13.14 -3.85
N GLU A 161 -7.01 -12.01 -4.54
CA GLU A 161 -7.59 -11.90 -5.89
C GLU A 161 -6.69 -12.50 -7.00
N GLY A 162 -5.55 -13.11 -6.63
CA GLY A 162 -4.60 -13.69 -7.60
C GLY A 162 -3.72 -12.65 -8.32
N LEU A 163 -3.74 -11.40 -7.86
CA LEU A 163 -2.97 -10.31 -8.45
C LEU A 163 -1.59 -10.16 -7.79
N GLY A 164 -0.57 -9.96 -8.63
CA GLY A 164 0.74 -9.54 -8.19
C GLY A 164 0.77 -8.05 -7.89
N SER A 165 1.59 -7.66 -6.92
CA SER A 165 1.76 -6.24 -6.58
C SER A 165 3.16 -5.90 -6.11
N ALA A 166 3.58 -4.65 -6.35
CA ALA A 166 4.79 -4.05 -5.81
C ALA A 166 4.50 -2.66 -5.24
N TRP A 167 4.75 -2.47 -3.95
CA TRP A 167 4.68 -1.15 -3.33
C TRP A 167 6.02 -0.43 -3.53
N ILE A 168 5.98 0.73 -4.14
CA ILE A 168 7.12 1.56 -4.52
C ILE A 168 7.04 2.88 -3.76
N SER A 169 8.05 3.14 -2.95
CA SER A 169 8.09 4.29 -2.03
C SER A 169 8.70 5.55 -2.65
N SER A 170 9.20 5.51 -3.89
CA SER A 170 9.84 6.67 -4.53
C SER A 170 8.95 7.91 -4.62
N THR A 171 7.64 7.74 -4.65
CA THR A 171 6.66 8.84 -4.59
C THR A 171 6.81 9.72 -3.35
N LEU A 172 7.31 9.16 -2.22
CA LEU A 172 7.58 9.93 -0.99
C LEU A 172 8.62 11.03 -1.19
N PHE A 173 9.55 10.87 -2.13
CA PHE A 173 10.59 11.85 -2.41
C PHE A 173 10.14 12.98 -3.33
N CYS A 174 8.96 12.86 -3.94
CA CYS A 174 8.43 13.84 -4.90
C CYS A 174 6.90 14.00 -4.76
N GLN A 175 6.38 14.01 -3.53
CA GLN A 175 4.94 14.02 -3.23
C GLN A 175 4.20 15.16 -3.94
N GLU A 176 4.72 16.38 -3.92
CA GLU A 176 4.11 17.54 -4.57
C GLU A 176 4.10 17.40 -6.11
N VAL A 177 5.15 16.80 -6.68
CA VAL A 177 5.21 16.55 -8.12
C VAL A 177 4.16 15.51 -8.51
N ALA A 178 4.05 14.42 -7.75
CA ALA A 178 3.06 13.39 -7.96
C ALA A 178 1.62 13.93 -7.78
N ALA A 179 1.39 14.75 -6.75
CA ALA A 179 0.09 15.37 -6.51
C ALA A 179 -0.34 16.26 -7.69
N ARG A 180 0.57 17.11 -8.20
CA ARG A 180 0.30 17.95 -9.38
C ARG A 180 0.07 17.13 -10.65
N ALA A 181 0.90 16.09 -10.88
CA ALA A 181 0.77 15.24 -12.07
C ALA A 181 -0.57 14.48 -12.13
N LEU A 182 -1.17 14.23 -10.97
CA LEU A 182 -2.45 13.54 -10.83
C LEU A 182 -3.63 14.49 -10.58
N ASP A 183 -3.41 15.80 -10.56
CA ASP A 183 -4.42 16.82 -10.24
C ASP A 183 -5.20 16.46 -8.95
N LEU A 184 -4.44 16.11 -7.90
CA LEU A 184 -5.05 15.70 -6.63
C LEU A 184 -5.64 16.89 -5.89
N PRO A 185 -6.76 16.66 -5.16
CA PRO A 185 -7.29 17.68 -4.25
C PRO A 185 -6.25 18.14 -3.21
N ASP A 186 -6.37 19.38 -2.74
CA ASP A 186 -5.54 19.90 -1.68
C ASP A 186 -5.58 18.98 -0.44
N GLY A 187 -4.45 18.86 0.23
CA GLY A 187 -4.30 17.99 1.40
C GLY A 187 -4.09 16.51 1.11
N TRP A 188 -4.30 16.05 -0.12
CA TRP A 188 -3.99 14.66 -0.48
C TRP A 188 -2.49 14.48 -0.72
N ARG A 189 -1.84 13.74 0.16
CA ARG A 189 -0.40 13.49 0.09
C ARG A 189 -0.12 12.07 -0.40
N PRO A 190 0.33 11.86 -1.65
CA PRO A 190 0.68 10.53 -2.14
C PRO A 190 1.89 9.98 -1.36
N ILE A 191 1.77 8.75 -0.84
CA ILE A 191 2.79 8.13 0.02
C ILE A 191 3.45 6.92 -0.61
N GLY A 192 3.20 6.67 -1.85
CA GLY A 192 3.75 5.56 -2.63
C GLY A 192 2.94 5.31 -3.87
N SER A 193 3.38 4.32 -4.63
CA SER A 193 2.66 3.78 -5.77
C SER A 193 2.66 2.26 -5.68
N VAL A 194 1.51 1.63 -5.87
CA VAL A 194 1.37 0.17 -5.90
C VAL A 194 1.14 -0.25 -7.36
N ALA A 195 2.15 -0.85 -7.97
CA ALA A 195 2.02 -1.51 -9.27
C ALA A 195 1.20 -2.78 -9.08
N VAL A 196 0.23 -3.03 -9.96
CA VAL A 196 -0.66 -4.18 -9.89
C VAL A 196 -0.81 -4.81 -11.27
N GLY A 197 -0.84 -6.13 -11.33
CA GLY A 197 -1.05 -6.89 -12.57
C GLY A 197 -1.04 -8.40 -12.33
N HIS A 198 -1.31 -9.16 -13.38
CA HIS A 198 -1.14 -10.61 -13.34
C HIS A 198 0.35 -10.95 -13.37
N PRO A 199 0.89 -11.78 -12.44
CA PRO A 199 2.31 -12.13 -12.42
C PRO A 199 2.74 -12.79 -13.74
N ALA A 200 3.81 -12.30 -14.34
CA ALA A 200 4.41 -12.93 -15.54
C ALA A 200 5.22 -14.17 -15.18
N GLU A 201 5.70 -14.26 -13.95
CA GLU A 201 6.54 -15.34 -13.45
C GLU A 201 6.11 -15.71 -12.02
N PRO A 202 6.33 -16.95 -11.59
CA PRO A 202 6.17 -17.33 -10.18
C PRO A 202 7.02 -16.43 -9.28
N ALA A 203 6.47 -16.08 -8.11
CA ALA A 203 7.23 -15.32 -7.14
C ALA A 203 8.46 -16.12 -6.67
N PRO A 204 9.63 -15.47 -6.51
CA PRO A 204 10.82 -16.15 -6.00
C PRO A 204 10.59 -16.66 -4.57
N ASP A 205 11.16 -17.82 -4.27
CA ASP A 205 11.13 -18.35 -2.91
C ASP A 205 11.82 -17.40 -1.94
N ARG A 206 11.27 -17.32 -0.76
CA ARG A 206 11.85 -16.58 0.36
C ARG A 206 11.99 -17.53 1.54
N PRO A 207 13.22 -17.78 2.01
CA PRO A 207 13.39 -18.58 3.21
C PRO A 207 12.69 -17.89 4.39
N PRO A 208 12.02 -18.66 5.26
CA PRO A 208 11.45 -18.11 6.49
C PRO A 208 12.57 -17.49 7.34
N ARG A 209 12.23 -16.41 8.04
CA ARG A 209 13.12 -15.83 9.04
C ARG A 209 12.74 -16.37 10.40
N ASP A 210 13.71 -16.59 11.27
CA ASP A 210 13.44 -16.97 12.64
C ASP A 210 12.88 -15.74 13.39
N PRO A 211 11.68 -15.83 13.97
CA PRO A 211 11.12 -14.75 14.79
C PRO A 211 12.03 -14.33 15.94
N ALA A 212 12.86 -15.24 16.49
CA ALA A 212 13.79 -14.93 17.57
C ALA A 212 14.79 -13.83 17.22
N ASP A 213 15.14 -13.66 15.93
CA ASP A 213 16.03 -12.59 15.47
C ASP A 213 15.39 -11.18 15.60
N PHE A 214 14.08 -11.11 15.83
CA PHE A 214 13.28 -9.87 15.84
C PHE A 214 12.55 -9.64 17.16
N LEU A 215 12.75 -10.51 18.16
CA LEU A 215 12.05 -10.45 19.44
C LEU A 215 13.03 -10.10 20.57
N LEU A 216 12.55 -9.34 21.51
CA LEU A 216 13.20 -9.15 22.80
C LEU A 216 12.17 -9.45 23.89
N GLU A 217 12.34 -10.55 24.58
CA GLU A 217 11.53 -10.93 25.73
C GLU A 217 12.11 -10.32 27.01
N ARG A 218 11.25 -9.81 27.91
CA ARG A 218 11.65 -9.22 29.19
C ARG A 218 10.68 -9.63 30.28
#